data_f5f7fe552bb06ff50585332050248e3b
#
_entry.id   f5f7fe552bb06ff50585332050248e3b
#
_cell.length_a   1.000
_cell.length_b   1.000
_cell.length_c   1.000
_cell.angle_alpha   90.00
_cell.angle_beta   90.00
_cell.angle_gamma   90.00
#
_symmetry.space_group_name_H-M   'P 1'
#
loop_
_entity.id
_entity.type
_entity.pdbx_description
1 polymer ?
#
loop_
_entity_poly.entity_id
_entity_poly.type
_entity_poly.pdbx_seq_one_letter_code
_entity_poly.pdbx_strand_id
1 'polypeptide(L)'
;MAKQGKTPNEAFGGDARSGPGISSLPRQLGSLVTILDEVRSGTSRTRPELIASTGLSRAVVAQRSAELCASGLVEEAELGASTGGRAPRILRFRSESGYLLAAELGATSITVALTDLSAGIVDIHEEPSDISAGPHVILERVKALFDELLERHRDRPGQLWGVGIGLPGPVEFSSGRAVAPPIMLGWDQFPVREAFASRYGAPVWVDNDVNVLALGEVRAGVGRGHDLVVFVKLGTGIGAGIVVNGHILRGAQGCAGDVGHIRVTDDPTAVCRCGKIGCLEELAGGRALGRRGEAAARQGASRILGEVLAAKGSIDAEDVAHASHQGDPVALELITDAGSLVGGVLASLVNFVNPSLIVIGGGVARAGDGLLATIRQTLYARSLPLATRDLLVQRSALDGTGGVIGVASMVADELFAPHTLNAWLDAGHPGVLSRLDRVESRA
;
A
#
# COMPACT_ATOMS: atom_id res chain seq x y z
N MET A 1 72.31 -8.75 -16.66
CA MET A 1 71.84 -7.85 -17.73
C MET A 1 70.32 -7.82 -17.75
N ALA A 2 69.77 -6.75 -17.32
CA ALA A 2 68.34 -6.51 -17.18
C ALA A 2 67.69 -6.13 -18.54
N LYS A 3 66.47 -6.55 -18.78
CA LYS A 3 65.53 -5.87 -19.68
C LYS A 3 64.17 -5.78 -19.01
N GLN A 4 63.82 -4.56 -18.71
CA GLN A 4 62.48 -4.12 -18.26
C GLN A 4 61.47 -4.30 -19.42
N GLY A 5 60.36 -4.95 -19.17
CA GLY A 5 59.17 -4.97 -20.04
C GLY A 5 58.09 -4.09 -19.45
N LYS A 6 57.71 -3.02 -20.17
CA LYS A 6 56.60 -2.10 -19.87
C LYS A 6 55.27 -2.82 -20.07
N THR A 7 54.38 -2.70 -19.09
CA THR A 7 52.94 -2.98 -19.22
C THR A 7 52.23 -1.79 -19.83
N PRO A 8 51.33 -1.98 -20.81
CA PRO A 8 50.41 -0.90 -21.23
C PRO A 8 49.20 -0.87 -20.31
N ASN A 9 48.94 0.31 -19.78
CA ASN A 9 47.76 0.68 -19.04
C ASN A 9 46.70 1.11 -20.08
N GLU A 10 45.78 0.19 -20.44
CA GLU A 10 44.62 0.55 -21.25
C GLU A 10 43.49 1.03 -20.35
N ALA A 11 43.17 2.30 -20.51
CA ALA A 11 42.08 3.00 -19.87
C ALA A 11 40.73 2.45 -20.39
N PHE A 12 39.92 1.87 -19.50
CA PHE A 12 38.52 1.66 -19.72
C PHE A 12 37.77 2.96 -19.52
N GLY A 13 37.67 3.77 -20.56
CA GLY A 13 36.73 4.85 -20.70
C GLY A 13 35.38 4.28 -21.15
N GLY A 14 34.59 3.77 -20.21
CA GLY A 14 33.20 3.40 -20.46
C GLY A 14 32.29 4.57 -20.17
N ASP A 15 31.67 5.13 -21.22
CA ASP A 15 30.61 6.09 -21.13
C ASP A 15 29.47 5.54 -20.24
N ALA A 16 29.38 6.05 -19.03
CA ALA A 16 28.21 5.88 -18.19
C ALA A 16 27.05 6.66 -18.84
N ARG A 17 26.25 5.97 -19.62
CA ARG A 17 24.93 6.48 -20.03
C ARG A 17 24.10 6.64 -18.76
N SER A 18 24.09 7.86 -18.26
CA SER A 18 23.14 8.32 -17.26
C SER A 18 21.73 8.10 -17.81
N GLY A 19 20.98 7.21 -17.17
CA GLY A 19 19.53 7.12 -17.37
C GLY A 19 18.88 8.49 -17.11
N PRO A 20 17.65 8.74 -17.56
CA PRO A 20 17.02 10.06 -17.46
C PRO A 20 16.94 10.46 -15.99
N GLY A 21 17.83 11.33 -15.59
CA GLY A 21 17.91 11.85 -14.24
C GLY A 21 16.70 12.71 -13.93
N ILE A 22 16.24 12.63 -12.71
CA ILE A 22 15.20 13.43 -12.03
C ILE A 22 15.44 14.97 -12.13
N SER A 23 16.42 15.45 -12.90
CA SER A 23 16.89 16.84 -12.90
C SER A 23 16.32 17.76 -13.99
N SER A 24 15.27 17.38 -14.72
CA SER A 24 14.74 18.22 -15.81
C SER A 24 13.26 18.60 -15.72
N LEU A 25 12.60 18.42 -14.57
CA LEU A 25 11.31 19.08 -14.34
C LEU A 25 11.53 20.60 -14.37
N PRO A 26 10.71 21.37 -15.10
CA PRO A 26 10.82 22.83 -15.08
C PRO A 26 10.77 23.29 -13.59
N ARG A 27 11.76 24.07 -13.16
CA ARG A 27 11.86 24.60 -11.76
C ARG A 27 10.54 25.20 -11.24
N GLN A 28 9.67 25.58 -12.13
CA GLN A 28 8.36 26.15 -11.84
C GLN A 28 7.36 25.15 -11.30
N LEU A 29 7.26 23.94 -11.88
CA LEU A 29 6.34 22.89 -11.45
C LEU A 29 6.74 22.24 -10.13
N GLY A 30 8.02 21.99 -9.93
CA GLY A 30 8.53 21.46 -8.66
C GLY A 30 8.13 22.32 -7.46
N SER A 31 8.21 23.66 -7.58
CA SER A 31 7.83 24.55 -6.49
C SER A 31 6.33 24.59 -6.19
N LEU A 32 5.48 24.39 -7.19
CA LEU A 32 4.01 24.33 -7.00
C LEU A 32 3.62 23.08 -6.20
N VAL A 33 4.13 21.92 -6.62
CA VAL A 33 3.88 20.63 -5.93
C VAL A 33 4.43 20.67 -4.51
N THR A 34 5.67 21.15 -4.33
CA THR A 34 6.26 21.28 -2.99
C THR A 34 5.39 22.09 -2.05
N ILE A 35 4.84 23.23 -2.50
CA ILE A 35 3.94 24.04 -1.67
C ILE A 35 2.61 23.34 -1.43
N LEU A 36 2.06 22.67 -2.45
CA LEU A 36 0.82 21.92 -2.31
C LEU A 36 0.96 20.78 -1.27
N ASP A 37 2.05 20.04 -1.32
CA ASP A 37 2.33 18.93 -0.39
C ASP A 37 2.51 19.42 1.06
N GLU A 38 3.21 20.54 1.26
CA GLU A 38 3.35 21.18 2.58
C GLU A 38 1.98 21.58 3.16
N VAL A 39 1.11 22.14 2.33
CA VAL A 39 -0.24 22.56 2.75
C VAL A 39 -1.16 21.35 2.95
N ARG A 40 -1.10 20.34 2.09
CA ARG A 40 -1.88 19.09 2.20
C ARG A 40 -1.52 18.29 3.47
N SER A 41 -0.23 18.16 3.76
CA SER A 41 0.25 17.47 4.97
C SER A 41 -0.05 18.25 6.25
N GLY A 42 -0.37 19.54 6.14
CA GLY A 42 -0.55 20.43 7.27
C GLY A 42 0.74 20.80 8.00
N THR A 43 1.90 20.47 7.42
CA THR A 43 3.23 20.76 7.98
C THR A 43 3.48 22.28 8.01
N SER A 44 3.12 22.99 6.93
CA SER A 44 3.25 24.44 6.81
C SER A 44 1.90 25.03 6.37
N ARG A 45 1.37 25.93 7.19
CA ARG A 45 0.03 26.51 6.98
C ARG A 45 0.08 28.00 6.67
N THR A 46 1.22 28.64 6.75
CA THR A 46 1.38 30.07 6.46
C THR A 46 2.51 30.29 5.48
N ARG A 47 2.46 31.41 4.72
CA ARG A 47 3.56 31.74 3.80
C ARG A 47 4.94 31.85 4.48
N PRO A 48 5.08 32.42 5.70
CA PRO A 48 6.37 32.38 6.41
C PRO A 48 6.85 30.96 6.72
N GLU A 49 5.98 30.05 7.15
CA GLU A 49 6.32 28.64 7.39
C GLU A 49 6.75 27.96 6.10
N LEU A 50 6.01 28.16 4.99
CA LEU A 50 6.38 27.64 3.67
C LEU A 50 7.76 28.12 3.19
N ILE A 51 8.11 29.38 3.45
CA ILE A 51 9.44 29.89 3.13
C ILE A 51 10.49 29.16 3.96
N ALA A 52 10.24 28.96 5.24
CA ALA A 52 11.18 28.31 6.16
C ALA A 52 11.36 26.80 5.83
N SER A 53 10.28 26.07 5.56
CA SER A 53 10.33 24.62 5.30
C SER A 53 10.87 24.29 3.92
N THR A 54 10.47 25.05 2.87
CA THR A 54 10.83 24.75 1.48
C THR A 54 12.12 25.41 1.01
N GLY A 55 12.59 26.43 1.70
CA GLY A 55 13.73 27.27 1.25
C GLY A 55 13.43 28.11 0.01
N LEU A 56 12.17 28.17 -0.46
CA LEU A 56 11.77 28.96 -1.61
C LEU A 56 11.73 30.45 -1.28
N SER A 57 11.99 31.30 -2.29
CA SER A 57 11.93 32.76 -2.09
C SER A 57 10.49 33.24 -1.80
N ARG A 58 10.37 34.36 -1.08
CA ARG A 58 9.08 34.99 -0.78
C ARG A 58 8.22 35.22 -2.04
N ALA A 59 8.83 35.61 -3.16
CA ALA A 59 8.15 35.87 -4.41
C ALA A 59 7.56 34.56 -5.00
N VAL A 60 8.33 33.47 -4.99
CA VAL A 60 7.87 32.16 -5.46
C VAL A 60 6.73 31.62 -4.58
N VAL A 61 6.89 31.67 -3.25
CA VAL A 61 5.82 31.21 -2.34
C VAL A 61 4.53 32.02 -2.54
N ALA A 62 4.64 33.36 -2.67
CA ALA A 62 3.49 34.21 -2.90
C ALA A 62 2.77 33.88 -4.22
N GLN A 63 3.54 33.73 -5.31
CA GLN A 63 3.02 33.41 -6.64
C GLN A 63 2.35 32.04 -6.64
N ARG A 64 3.01 30.98 -6.15
CA ARG A 64 2.48 29.61 -6.16
C ARG A 64 1.28 29.44 -5.23
N SER A 65 1.28 30.08 -4.07
CA SER A 65 0.11 30.10 -3.20
C SER A 65 -1.09 30.77 -3.88
N ALA A 66 -0.87 31.87 -4.64
CA ALA A 66 -1.94 32.51 -5.40
C ALA A 66 -2.48 31.61 -6.52
N GLU A 67 -1.62 30.89 -7.25
CA GLU A 67 -2.01 29.93 -8.27
C GLU A 67 -2.85 28.80 -7.68
N LEU A 68 -2.44 28.22 -6.55
CA LEU A 68 -3.20 27.17 -5.84
C LEU A 68 -4.54 27.69 -5.29
N CYS A 69 -4.61 28.95 -4.85
CA CYS A 69 -5.88 29.56 -4.46
C CYS A 69 -6.79 29.81 -5.69
N ALA A 70 -6.21 30.25 -6.80
CA ALA A 70 -6.98 30.48 -8.03
C ALA A 70 -7.55 29.17 -8.62
N SER A 71 -6.81 28.04 -8.48
CA SER A 71 -7.28 26.73 -8.90
C SER A 71 -8.36 26.13 -7.97
N GLY A 72 -8.60 26.73 -6.80
CA GLY A 72 -9.55 26.22 -5.81
C GLY A 72 -9.04 25.05 -4.97
N LEU A 73 -7.77 24.63 -5.13
CA LEU A 73 -7.16 23.56 -4.31
C LEU A 73 -6.83 24.03 -2.89
N VAL A 74 -6.50 25.30 -2.76
CA VAL A 74 -6.15 25.92 -1.48
C VAL A 74 -7.02 27.16 -1.27
N GLU A 75 -7.36 27.44 -0.04
CA GLU A 75 -8.02 28.68 0.33
C GLU A 75 -7.26 29.42 1.42
N GLU A 76 -7.43 30.74 1.48
CA GLU A 76 -6.99 31.56 2.60
C GLU A 76 -8.08 31.54 3.68
N ALA A 77 -7.86 30.76 4.73
CA ALA A 77 -8.72 30.69 5.90
C ALA A 77 -8.43 31.83 6.91
N GLU A 78 -8.91 31.69 8.13
CA GLU A 78 -8.78 32.65 9.21
C GLU A 78 -7.34 33.09 9.48
N LEU A 79 -7.20 34.21 10.22
CA LEU A 79 -5.89 34.73 10.63
C LEU A 79 -5.26 33.81 11.67
N GLY A 80 -4.02 33.40 11.45
CA GLY A 80 -3.22 32.65 12.43
C GLY A 80 -2.86 33.48 13.67
N ALA A 81 -2.22 32.84 14.66
CA ALA A 81 -1.77 33.53 15.86
C ALA A 81 -0.76 34.65 15.52
N SER A 82 -1.00 35.85 16.05
CA SER A 82 -0.09 37.01 15.87
C SER A 82 1.11 36.87 16.80
N THR A 83 2.32 37.00 16.25
CA THR A 83 3.60 37.04 16.98
C THR A 83 4.14 38.44 17.11
N GLY A 84 3.28 39.48 17.08
CA GLY A 84 3.71 40.90 17.24
C GLY A 84 3.59 41.75 15.98
N GLY A 85 2.86 41.28 14.95
CA GLY A 85 2.58 42.02 13.71
C GLY A 85 1.17 41.72 13.19
N ARG A 86 0.87 42.02 11.91
CA ARG A 86 -0.36 41.61 11.26
C ARG A 86 -0.37 40.07 11.20
N ALA A 87 -1.38 39.42 11.80
CA ALA A 87 -1.55 37.96 11.81
C ALA A 87 -1.47 37.38 10.39
N PRO A 88 -0.68 36.34 10.16
CA PRO A 88 -0.56 35.71 8.84
C PRO A 88 -1.87 34.99 8.48
N ARG A 89 -2.23 34.99 7.20
CA ARG A 89 -3.35 34.18 6.71
C ARG A 89 -2.92 32.71 6.67
N ILE A 90 -3.82 31.84 7.13
CA ILE A 90 -3.64 30.39 7.08
C ILE A 90 -4.07 29.91 5.69
N LEU A 91 -3.23 29.11 5.05
CA LEU A 91 -3.55 28.36 3.84
C LEU A 91 -4.11 27.01 4.24
N ARG A 92 -5.27 26.65 3.71
CA ARG A 92 -5.94 25.37 3.94
C ARG A 92 -6.13 24.64 2.62
N PHE A 93 -5.76 23.35 2.58
CA PHE A 93 -6.12 22.48 1.47
C PHE A 93 -7.63 22.19 1.50
N ARG A 94 -8.29 22.35 0.36
CA ARG A 94 -9.73 22.13 0.23
C ARG A 94 -10.02 20.69 -0.14
N SER A 95 -9.85 19.79 0.83
CA SER A 95 -10.08 18.34 0.62
C SER A 95 -11.52 18.04 0.16
N GLU A 96 -12.48 18.91 0.51
CA GLU A 96 -13.89 18.80 0.14
C GLU A 96 -14.21 19.25 -1.30
N SER A 97 -13.24 19.81 -2.04
CA SER A 97 -13.45 20.29 -3.43
C SER A 97 -13.70 19.17 -4.43
N GLY A 98 -13.36 17.94 -4.07
CA GLY A 98 -13.63 16.74 -4.83
C GLY A 98 -13.77 15.50 -3.94
N TYR A 99 -14.01 14.36 -4.56
CA TYR A 99 -14.06 13.09 -3.87
C TYR A 99 -13.40 11.99 -4.70
N LEU A 100 -13.00 10.91 -4.02
CA LEU A 100 -12.37 9.73 -4.60
C LEU A 100 -13.22 8.51 -4.29
N LEU A 101 -13.23 7.55 -5.22
CA LEU A 101 -13.73 6.20 -4.98
C LEU A 101 -12.54 5.27 -4.76
N ALA A 102 -12.55 4.54 -3.67
CA ALA A 102 -11.50 3.62 -3.29
C ALA A 102 -12.09 2.22 -3.06
N ALA A 103 -11.49 1.20 -3.66
CA ALA A 103 -11.81 -0.20 -3.36
C ALA A 103 -10.54 -0.97 -2.98
N GLU A 104 -10.59 -1.70 -1.88
CA GLU A 104 -9.59 -2.72 -1.53
C GLU A 104 -10.25 -4.08 -1.68
N LEU A 105 -9.67 -4.90 -2.58
CA LEU A 105 -10.11 -6.27 -2.80
C LEU A 105 -9.16 -7.21 -2.07
N GLY A 106 -9.70 -7.94 -1.11
CA GLY A 106 -9.01 -9.05 -0.46
C GLY A 106 -9.29 -10.36 -1.19
N ALA A 107 -8.70 -11.46 -0.73
CA ALA A 107 -9.04 -12.79 -1.22
C ALA A 107 -10.50 -13.19 -0.89
N THR A 108 -11.01 -12.70 0.25
CA THR A 108 -12.30 -13.10 0.84
C THR A 108 -13.22 -11.93 1.19
N SER A 109 -12.87 -10.69 0.82
CA SER A 109 -13.69 -9.50 1.10
C SER A 109 -13.52 -8.42 0.04
N ILE A 110 -14.52 -7.56 -0.07
CA ILE A 110 -14.49 -6.29 -0.79
C ILE A 110 -14.75 -5.19 0.23
N THR A 111 -13.88 -4.19 0.28
CA THR A 111 -14.10 -2.95 1.01
C THR A 111 -14.10 -1.79 0.02
N VAL A 112 -15.18 -0.99 0.01
CA VAL A 112 -15.27 0.21 -0.83
C VAL A 112 -15.50 1.45 0.03
N ALA A 113 -14.97 2.58 -0.40
CA ALA A 113 -15.17 3.85 0.29
C ALA A 113 -15.33 5.02 -0.67
N LEU A 114 -16.13 5.99 -0.25
CA LEU A 114 -16.12 7.36 -0.74
C LEU A 114 -15.24 8.18 0.21
N THR A 115 -14.24 8.88 -0.32
CA THR A 115 -13.33 9.70 0.48
C THR A 115 -13.25 11.12 -0.05
N ASP A 116 -12.76 12.04 0.77
CA ASP A 116 -12.30 13.34 0.32
C ASP A 116 -10.88 13.26 -0.30
N LEU A 117 -10.36 14.39 -0.79
CA LEU A 117 -9.03 14.44 -1.43
C LEU A 117 -7.85 14.30 -0.46
N SER A 118 -8.11 14.27 0.85
CA SER A 118 -7.13 13.94 1.90
C SER A 118 -7.21 12.49 2.37
N ALA A 119 -7.95 11.63 1.64
CA ALA A 119 -8.26 10.26 2.01
C ALA A 119 -9.10 10.12 3.31
N GLY A 120 -9.76 11.21 3.74
CA GLY A 120 -10.73 11.18 4.82
C GLY A 120 -11.98 10.40 4.38
N ILE A 121 -12.33 9.32 5.12
CA ILE A 121 -13.47 8.47 4.79
C ILE A 121 -14.77 9.25 5.03
N VAL A 122 -15.60 9.35 3.99
CA VAL A 122 -16.94 9.94 4.04
C VAL A 122 -17.97 8.84 4.29
N ASP A 123 -17.84 7.73 3.57
CA ASP A 123 -18.70 6.55 3.71
C ASP A 123 -17.89 5.31 3.31
N ILE A 124 -18.21 4.19 3.94
CA ILE A 124 -17.51 2.92 3.75
C ILE A 124 -18.51 1.76 3.77
N HIS A 125 -18.24 0.76 2.96
CA HIS A 125 -18.97 -0.51 2.96
C HIS A 125 -18.00 -1.67 2.81
N GLU A 126 -18.19 -2.70 3.62
CA GLU A 126 -17.44 -3.95 3.56
C GLU A 126 -18.40 -5.13 3.46
N GLU A 127 -18.07 -6.10 2.59
CA GLU A 127 -18.82 -7.35 2.48
C GLU A 127 -17.91 -8.53 2.17
N PRO A 128 -18.32 -9.77 2.53
CA PRO A 128 -17.64 -10.98 2.10
C PRO A 128 -17.68 -11.15 0.58
N SER A 129 -16.58 -11.64 0.01
CA SER A 129 -16.45 -11.92 -1.42
C SER A 129 -15.44 -13.03 -1.64
N ASP A 130 -15.45 -13.64 -2.82
CA ASP A 130 -14.45 -14.62 -3.25
C ASP A 130 -13.81 -14.13 -4.55
N ILE A 131 -12.56 -13.71 -4.48
CA ILE A 131 -11.82 -13.18 -5.64
C ILE A 131 -11.70 -14.20 -6.77
N SER A 132 -11.82 -15.50 -6.47
CA SER A 132 -11.77 -16.60 -7.45
C SER A 132 -13.02 -16.66 -8.35
N ALA A 133 -14.09 -15.93 -8.02
CA ALA A 133 -15.27 -15.79 -8.87
C ALA A 133 -14.98 -15.08 -10.20
N GLY A 134 -13.79 -14.50 -10.33
CA GLY A 134 -13.28 -13.91 -11.55
C GLY A 134 -13.56 -12.40 -11.69
N PRO A 135 -12.83 -11.72 -12.58
CA PRO A 135 -12.83 -10.26 -12.66
C PRO A 135 -14.19 -9.66 -13.00
N HIS A 136 -14.95 -10.28 -13.90
CA HIS A 136 -16.24 -9.74 -14.30
C HIS A 136 -17.23 -9.68 -13.14
N VAL A 137 -17.34 -10.75 -12.36
CA VAL A 137 -18.27 -10.83 -11.22
C VAL A 137 -17.87 -9.82 -10.14
N ILE A 138 -16.60 -9.83 -9.78
CA ILE A 138 -16.07 -8.96 -8.71
C ILE A 138 -16.15 -7.48 -9.09
N LEU A 139 -15.69 -7.12 -10.29
CA LEU A 139 -15.67 -5.70 -10.70
C LEU A 139 -17.07 -5.13 -10.93
N GLU A 140 -18.04 -5.94 -11.42
CA GLU A 140 -19.43 -5.48 -11.48
C GLU A 140 -20.02 -5.27 -10.08
N ARG A 141 -19.67 -6.11 -9.09
CA ARG A 141 -20.10 -5.87 -7.71
C ARG A 141 -19.47 -4.60 -7.13
N VAL A 142 -18.17 -4.37 -7.34
CA VAL A 142 -17.50 -3.11 -6.92
C VAL A 142 -18.17 -1.89 -7.55
N LYS A 143 -18.51 -1.94 -8.83
CA LYS A 143 -19.23 -0.85 -9.51
C LYS A 143 -20.60 -0.61 -8.90
N ALA A 144 -21.36 -1.66 -8.59
CA ALA A 144 -22.65 -1.53 -7.93
C ALA A 144 -22.50 -0.85 -6.55
N LEU A 145 -21.51 -1.26 -5.75
CA LEU A 145 -21.23 -0.66 -4.45
C LEU A 145 -20.79 0.81 -4.58
N PHE A 146 -19.97 1.15 -5.57
CA PHE A 146 -19.61 2.54 -5.85
C PHE A 146 -20.80 3.39 -6.25
N ASP A 147 -21.71 2.85 -7.07
CA ASP A 147 -22.94 3.56 -7.46
C ASP A 147 -23.86 3.78 -6.26
N GLU A 148 -23.97 2.79 -5.34
CA GLU A 148 -24.70 2.94 -4.08
C GLU A 148 -24.10 4.04 -3.19
N LEU A 149 -22.75 4.11 -3.08
CA LEU A 149 -22.08 5.19 -2.36
C LEU A 149 -22.36 6.56 -2.99
N LEU A 150 -22.25 6.66 -4.30
CA LEU A 150 -22.52 7.91 -5.03
C LEU A 150 -23.97 8.36 -4.91
N GLU A 151 -24.95 7.45 -4.97
CA GLU A 151 -26.37 7.78 -4.83
C GLU A 151 -26.70 8.25 -3.40
N ARG A 152 -26.13 7.63 -2.37
CA ARG A 152 -26.30 8.08 -0.98
C ARG A 152 -25.74 9.47 -0.74
N HIS A 153 -24.76 9.89 -1.52
CA HIS A 153 -24.07 11.18 -1.39
C HIS A 153 -24.24 12.10 -2.60
N ARG A 154 -25.32 11.90 -3.41
CA ARG A 154 -25.57 12.67 -4.64
C ARG A 154 -25.67 14.18 -4.45
N ASP A 155 -26.10 14.62 -3.27
CA ASP A 155 -26.21 16.05 -2.93
C ASP A 155 -24.91 16.65 -2.38
N ARG A 156 -23.82 15.83 -2.28
CA ARG A 156 -22.52 16.30 -1.83
C ARG A 156 -21.91 17.24 -2.89
N PRO A 157 -21.43 18.42 -2.49
CA PRO A 157 -20.71 19.31 -3.39
C PRO A 157 -19.39 18.66 -3.83
N GLY A 158 -18.92 19.02 -5.03
CA GLY A 158 -17.70 18.49 -5.63
C GLY A 158 -17.96 17.48 -6.74
N GLN A 159 -16.90 17.00 -7.33
CA GLN A 159 -16.94 16.05 -8.44
C GLN A 159 -16.03 14.85 -8.12
N LEU A 160 -16.23 13.73 -8.82
CA LEU A 160 -15.33 12.59 -8.76
C LEU A 160 -14.01 12.92 -9.46
N TRP A 161 -12.91 12.85 -8.72
CA TRP A 161 -11.57 13.21 -9.20
C TRP A 161 -10.74 11.99 -9.59
N GLY A 162 -11.00 10.83 -9.00
CA GLY A 162 -10.26 9.63 -9.29
C GLY A 162 -10.87 8.38 -8.69
N VAL A 163 -10.45 7.23 -9.22
CA VAL A 163 -10.82 5.91 -8.73
C VAL A 163 -9.54 5.13 -8.43
N GLY A 164 -9.50 4.48 -7.29
CA GLY A 164 -8.40 3.59 -6.91
C GLY A 164 -8.87 2.18 -6.62
N ILE A 165 -8.06 1.19 -7.00
CA ILE A 165 -8.35 -0.22 -6.76
C ILE A 165 -7.10 -0.90 -6.21
N GLY A 166 -7.20 -1.54 -5.04
CA GLY A 166 -6.20 -2.46 -4.51
C GLY A 166 -6.57 -3.90 -4.84
N LEU A 167 -5.65 -4.68 -5.41
CA LEU A 167 -5.86 -6.07 -5.83
C LEU A 167 -4.94 -7.02 -5.06
N PRO A 168 -5.38 -8.23 -4.66
CA PRO A 168 -4.51 -9.23 -4.07
C PRO A 168 -3.67 -9.92 -5.16
N GLY A 169 -2.35 -9.74 -5.12
CA GLY A 169 -1.38 -10.34 -6.04
C GLY A 169 -0.57 -9.33 -6.82
N PRO A 170 0.35 -9.79 -7.67
CA PRO A 170 1.24 -8.92 -8.43
C PRO A 170 0.45 -8.02 -9.39
N VAL A 171 0.69 -6.72 -9.32
CA VAL A 171 0.08 -5.71 -10.20
C VAL A 171 1.18 -4.90 -10.87
N GLU A 172 1.12 -4.80 -12.19
CA GLU A 172 1.93 -3.84 -12.94
C GLU A 172 1.25 -2.46 -12.86
N PHE A 173 1.79 -1.59 -12.03
CA PHE A 173 1.18 -0.30 -11.70
C PHE A 173 0.97 0.59 -12.94
N SER A 174 1.92 0.59 -13.88
CA SER A 174 1.88 1.40 -15.10
C SER A 174 0.67 1.06 -16.00
N SER A 175 0.36 -0.23 -16.16
CA SER A 175 -0.77 -0.71 -16.96
C SER A 175 -2.06 -0.89 -16.14
N GLY A 176 -1.95 -1.01 -14.81
CA GLY A 176 -3.08 -1.33 -13.93
C GLY A 176 -3.63 -2.74 -14.11
N ARG A 177 -2.76 -3.69 -14.49
CA ARG A 177 -3.12 -5.09 -14.75
C ARG A 177 -2.51 -6.01 -13.71
N ALA A 178 -3.26 -7.02 -13.31
CA ALA A 178 -2.70 -8.14 -12.55
C ALA A 178 -1.87 -9.03 -13.47
N VAL A 179 -0.71 -9.51 -12.98
CA VAL A 179 0.24 -10.32 -13.77
C VAL A 179 0.42 -11.68 -13.11
N ALA A 180 -0.02 -12.73 -13.76
CA ALA A 180 0.06 -14.13 -13.33
C ALA A 180 -0.31 -14.33 -11.83
N PRO A 181 -1.44 -13.80 -11.33
CA PRO A 181 -1.80 -13.85 -9.92
C PRO A 181 -2.18 -15.28 -9.50
N PRO A 182 -1.50 -15.90 -8.51
CA PRO A 182 -1.64 -17.34 -8.23
C PRO A 182 -3.02 -17.78 -7.74
N ILE A 183 -3.79 -16.84 -7.16
CA ILE A 183 -5.08 -17.13 -6.52
C ILE A 183 -6.30 -16.54 -7.26
N MET A 184 -6.06 -15.82 -8.36
CA MET A 184 -7.07 -15.02 -9.04
C MET A 184 -7.32 -15.57 -10.46
N LEU A 185 -8.23 -16.53 -10.58
CA LEU A 185 -8.54 -17.15 -11.88
C LEU A 185 -9.17 -16.12 -12.84
N GLY A 186 -8.62 -16.02 -14.05
CA GLY A 186 -9.10 -15.12 -15.12
C GLY A 186 -8.69 -13.66 -14.97
N TRP A 187 -7.87 -13.30 -13.97
CA TRP A 187 -7.41 -11.93 -13.76
C TRP A 187 -6.11 -11.60 -14.52
N ASP A 188 -5.39 -12.61 -15.01
CA ASP A 188 -4.14 -12.36 -15.72
C ASP A 188 -4.36 -11.44 -16.92
N GLN A 189 -3.63 -10.32 -16.95
CA GLN A 189 -3.72 -9.27 -17.96
C GLN A 189 -5.12 -8.63 -18.12
N PHE A 190 -6.03 -8.83 -17.16
CA PHE A 190 -7.35 -8.21 -17.23
C PHE A 190 -7.29 -6.68 -17.14
N PRO A 191 -8.00 -5.93 -18.00
CA PRO A 191 -7.90 -4.47 -18.08
C PRO A 191 -8.74 -3.76 -17.01
N VAL A 192 -8.29 -3.83 -15.75
CA VAL A 192 -9.03 -3.30 -14.60
C VAL A 192 -9.22 -1.79 -14.70
N ARG A 193 -8.17 -1.04 -15.08
CA ARG A 193 -8.21 0.41 -15.26
C ARG A 193 -9.29 0.83 -16.23
N GLU A 194 -9.33 0.22 -17.39
CA GLU A 194 -10.26 0.53 -18.48
C GLU A 194 -11.72 0.22 -18.09
N ALA A 195 -11.93 -0.83 -17.26
CA ALA A 195 -13.25 -1.22 -16.79
C ALA A 195 -13.92 -0.14 -15.93
N PHE A 196 -13.15 0.63 -15.16
CA PHE A 196 -13.66 1.74 -14.34
C PHE A 196 -13.60 3.09 -15.06
N ALA A 197 -12.52 3.39 -15.79
CA ALA A 197 -12.37 4.66 -16.50
C ALA A 197 -13.51 4.92 -17.49
N SER A 198 -14.01 3.87 -18.17
CA SER A 198 -15.13 3.99 -19.11
C SER A 198 -16.46 4.35 -18.44
N ARG A 199 -16.69 3.87 -17.20
CA ARG A 199 -17.92 4.11 -16.46
C ARG A 199 -17.95 5.47 -15.78
N TYR A 200 -16.85 5.82 -15.09
CA TYR A 200 -16.83 6.99 -14.19
C TYR A 200 -16.24 8.24 -14.83
N GLY A 201 -15.59 8.13 -16.01
CA GLY A 201 -14.99 9.28 -16.68
C GLY A 201 -13.87 9.97 -15.89
N ALA A 202 -13.33 9.27 -14.89
CA ALA A 202 -12.26 9.72 -14.01
C ALA A 202 -11.00 8.87 -14.23
N PRO A 203 -9.79 9.40 -13.95
CA PRO A 203 -8.58 8.61 -13.98
C PRO A 203 -8.61 7.49 -12.94
N VAL A 204 -7.97 6.36 -13.26
CA VAL A 204 -8.00 5.15 -12.44
C VAL A 204 -6.59 4.64 -12.18
N TRP A 205 -6.28 4.34 -10.92
CA TRP A 205 -5.03 3.71 -10.51
C TRP A 205 -5.30 2.37 -9.84
N VAL A 206 -4.44 1.39 -10.13
CA VAL A 206 -4.54 0.04 -9.61
C VAL A 206 -3.20 -0.36 -9.02
N ASP A 207 -3.18 -0.87 -7.80
CA ASP A 207 -1.96 -1.36 -7.14
C ASP A 207 -2.24 -2.65 -6.37
N ASN A 208 -1.19 -3.26 -5.87
CA ASN A 208 -1.29 -4.42 -4.97
C ASN A 208 -1.93 -4.03 -3.62
N ASP A 209 -2.76 -4.91 -3.05
CA ASP A 209 -3.45 -4.70 -1.78
C ASP A 209 -2.51 -4.46 -0.61
N VAL A 210 -1.35 -5.14 -0.57
CA VAL A 210 -0.38 -4.96 0.52
C VAL A 210 0.36 -3.62 0.40
N ASN A 211 0.61 -3.14 -0.82
CA ASN A 211 1.18 -1.82 -1.05
C ASN A 211 0.26 -0.71 -0.53
N VAL A 212 -1.03 -0.79 -0.84
CA VAL A 212 -1.99 0.23 -0.36
C VAL A 212 -2.22 0.12 1.15
N LEU A 213 -2.24 -1.08 1.73
CA LEU A 213 -2.27 -1.25 3.19
C LEU A 213 -1.06 -0.60 3.87
N ALA A 214 0.15 -0.79 3.32
CA ALA A 214 1.36 -0.15 3.82
C ALA A 214 1.27 1.38 3.76
N LEU A 215 0.76 1.93 2.66
CA LEU A 215 0.55 3.36 2.51
C LEU A 215 -0.50 3.89 3.50
N GLY A 216 -1.60 3.16 3.71
CA GLY A 216 -2.63 3.50 4.69
C GLY A 216 -2.06 3.65 6.09
N GLU A 217 -1.22 2.69 6.53
CA GLU A 217 -0.53 2.76 7.83
C GLU A 217 0.39 3.97 7.97
N VAL A 218 1.10 4.33 6.90
CA VAL A 218 1.96 5.53 6.91
C VAL A 218 1.14 6.83 6.92
N ARG A 219 -0.02 6.84 6.28
CA ARG A 219 -0.88 8.04 6.21
C ARG A 219 -1.75 8.24 7.47
N ALA A 220 -2.31 7.17 8.03
CA ALA A 220 -3.30 7.28 9.09
C ALA A 220 -3.05 6.36 10.31
N GLY A 221 -2.16 5.37 10.19
CA GLY A 221 -1.91 4.38 11.23
C GLY A 221 -0.61 4.60 12.02
N VAL A 222 -0.05 3.49 12.50
CA VAL A 222 1.18 3.46 13.32
C VAL A 222 2.44 3.82 12.55
N GLY A 223 2.39 3.83 11.21
CA GLY A 223 3.50 4.20 10.33
C GLY A 223 3.76 5.70 10.21
N ARG A 224 2.92 6.55 10.81
CA ARG A 224 3.09 8.01 10.75
C ARG A 224 4.40 8.44 11.41
N GLY A 225 5.17 9.27 10.68
CA GLY A 225 6.45 9.79 11.16
C GLY A 225 7.63 8.84 11.02
N HIS A 226 7.45 7.69 10.37
CA HIS A 226 8.52 6.77 10.03
C HIS A 226 8.93 6.89 8.57
N ASP A 227 10.23 7.05 8.28
CA ASP A 227 10.75 7.21 6.93
C ASP A 227 10.77 5.89 6.15
N LEU A 228 10.97 4.77 6.83
CA LEU A 228 11.04 3.44 6.23
C LEU A 228 10.19 2.45 7.01
N VAL A 229 9.08 2.06 6.41
CA VAL A 229 8.10 1.14 6.97
C VAL A 229 7.97 -0.10 6.10
N VAL A 230 7.95 -1.27 6.72
CA VAL A 230 7.57 -2.53 6.09
C VAL A 230 6.26 -3.00 6.69
N PHE A 231 5.20 -3.03 5.90
CA PHE A 231 3.93 -3.64 6.27
C PHE A 231 3.92 -5.10 5.81
N VAL A 232 3.52 -6.02 6.68
CA VAL A 232 3.42 -7.45 6.36
C VAL A 232 1.98 -7.90 6.56
N LYS A 233 1.33 -8.29 5.48
CA LYS A 233 -0.01 -8.88 5.50
C LYS A 233 0.10 -10.38 5.74
N LEU A 234 -0.37 -10.84 6.89
CA LEU A 234 -0.59 -12.24 7.21
C LEU A 234 -2.08 -12.53 7.07
N GLY A 235 -2.50 -12.85 5.85
CA GLY A 235 -3.87 -13.16 5.49
C GLY A 235 -3.99 -14.59 4.93
N THR A 236 -4.87 -14.81 3.94
CA THR A 236 -4.94 -16.07 3.17
C THR A 236 -3.56 -16.44 2.62
N GLY A 237 -2.83 -15.45 2.07
CA GLY A 237 -1.43 -15.50 1.69
C GLY A 237 -0.57 -14.60 2.58
N ILE A 238 0.71 -14.43 2.18
CA ILE A 238 1.69 -13.55 2.83
C ILE A 238 2.29 -12.61 1.80
N GLY A 239 2.23 -11.31 2.06
CA GLY A 239 2.89 -10.28 1.26
C GLY A 239 3.45 -9.18 2.13
N ALA A 240 4.33 -8.34 1.59
CA ALA A 240 4.80 -7.14 2.25
C ALA A 240 4.67 -5.92 1.32
N GLY A 241 4.37 -4.77 1.91
CA GLY A 241 4.45 -3.47 1.26
C GLY A 241 5.56 -2.65 1.91
N ILE A 242 6.36 -1.99 1.11
CA ILE A 242 7.49 -1.19 1.60
C ILE A 242 7.21 0.27 1.25
N VAL A 243 7.26 1.13 2.27
CA VAL A 243 7.10 2.58 2.08
C VAL A 243 8.37 3.28 2.52
N VAL A 244 8.92 4.12 1.64
CA VAL A 244 10.15 4.90 1.87
C VAL A 244 9.80 6.38 1.69
N ASN A 245 10.05 7.18 2.72
CA ASN A 245 9.74 8.62 2.71
C ASN A 245 8.30 8.93 2.24
N GLY A 246 7.35 8.12 2.70
CA GLY A 246 5.93 8.29 2.36
C GLY A 246 5.51 7.75 0.99
N HIS A 247 6.41 7.14 0.21
CA HIS A 247 6.14 6.60 -1.12
C HIS A 247 6.28 5.08 -1.17
N ILE A 248 5.38 4.40 -1.87
CA ILE A 248 5.43 2.94 -2.06
C ILE A 248 6.67 2.58 -2.90
N LEU A 249 7.49 1.67 -2.41
CA LEU A 249 8.58 1.04 -3.16
C LEU A 249 8.04 -0.17 -3.94
N ARG A 250 7.68 0.04 -5.20
CA ARG A 250 7.13 -1.03 -6.05
C ARG A 250 8.20 -1.91 -6.69
N GLY A 251 9.46 -1.45 -6.76
CA GLY A 251 10.51 -2.11 -7.51
C GLY A 251 10.35 -1.94 -9.02
N ALA A 252 11.21 -2.60 -9.79
CA ALA A 252 11.27 -2.44 -11.25
C ALA A 252 10.02 -2.93 -12.00
N GLN A 253 9.34 -3.96 -11.46
CA GLN A 253 8.20 -4.63 -12.10
C GLN A 253 6.96 -4.69 -11.20
N GLY A 254 6.93 -3.92 -10.09
CA GLY A 254 5.81 -3.93 -9.16
C GLY A 254 5.82 -5.06 -8.12
N CYS A 255 6.88 -5.87 -8.05
CA CYS A 255 6.94 -7.07 -7.18
C CYS A 255 7.79 -6.88 -5.91
N ALA A 256 8.18 -5.66 -5.55
CA ALA A 256 8.89 -5.45 -4.30
C ALA A 256 7.96 -5.80 -3.12
N GLY A 257 8.43 -6.65 -2.22
CA GLY A 257 7.61 -7.11 -1.08
C GLY A 257 6.93 -8.46 -1.26
N ASP A 258 7.18 -9.20 -2.34
CA ASP A 258 6.63 -10.56 -2.56
C ASP A 258 7.35 -11.61 -1.69
N VAL A 259 7.32 -11.37 -0.37
CA VAL A 259 8.06 -12.17 0.64
C VAL A 259 7.44 -13.54 0.87
N GLY A 260 6.15 -13.70 0.57
CA GLY A 260 5.44 -14.98 0.70
C GLY A 260 6.04 -16.09 -0.17
N HIS A 261 6.70 -15.71 -1.26
CA HIS A 261 7.33 -16.67 -2.16
C HIS A 261 8.84 -16.85 -1.96
N ILE A 262 9.40 -16.30 -0.86
CA ILE A 262 10.75 -16.63 -0.41
C ILE A 262 10.78 -18.10 0.05
N ARG A 263 11.77 -18.85 -0.45
CA ARG A 263 11.96 -20.24 -0.08
C ARG A 263 12.51 -20.35 1.34
N VAL A 264 11.80 -21.08 2.21
CA VAL A 264 12.18 -21.29 3.62
C VAL A 264 12.42 -22.76 3.98
N THR A 265 12.14 -23.68 3.06
CA THR A 265 12.40 -25.13 3.22
C THR A 265 12.72 -25.77 1.88
N ASP A 266 13.47 -26.88 1.93
CA ASP A 266 13.78 -27.75 0.78
C ASP A 266 12.85 -28.96 0.69
N ASP A 267 11.82 -29.05 1.53
CA ASP A 267 10.85 -30.13 1.50
C ASP A 267 10.11 -30.14 0.16
N PRO A 268 10.27 -31.22 -0.66
CA PRO A 268 9.65 -31.31 -1.98
C PRO A 268 8.12 -31.41 -1.91
N THR A 269 7.55 -31.72 -0.74
CA THR A 269 6.09 -31.80 -0.55
C THR A 269 5.44 -30.45 -0.30
N ALA A 270 6.21 -29.42 0.05
CA ALA A 270 5.75 -28.05 0.28
C ALA A 270 5.58 -27.30 -1.05
N VAL A 271 4.63 -27.73 -1.88
CA VAL A 271 4.36 -27.15 -3.20
C VAL A 271 3.42 -25.96 -3.07
N CYS A 272 3.93 -24.75 -3.35
CA CYS A 272 3.15 -23.53 -3.34
C CYS A 272 2.26 -23.40 -4.60
N ARG A 273 1.15 -22.67 -4.49
CA ARG A 273 0.27 -22.33 -5.63
C ARG A 273 0.98 -21.59 -6.77
N CYS A 274 2.06 -20.88 -6.49
CA CYS A 274 2.91 -20.27 -7.53
C CYS A 274 3.74 -21.28 -8.35
N GLY A 275 3.60 -22.58 -8.08
CA GLY A 275 4.31 -23.66 -8.72
C GLY A 275 5.71 -23.93 -8.17
N LYS A 276 6.21 -23.14 -7.21
CA LYS A 276 7.52 -23.33 -6.58
C LYS A 276 7.41 -24.15 -5.29
N ILE A 277 8.54 -24.70 -4.85
CA ILE A 277 8.64 -25.50 -3.63
C ILE A 277 9.18 -24.64 -2.50
N GLY A 278 8.63 -24.83 -1.28
CA GLY A 278 9.18 -24.32 -0.04
C GLY A 278 8.91 -22.84 0.24
N CYS A 279 7.92 -22.22 -0.41
CA CYS A 279 7.56 -20.84 -0.16
C CYS A 279 7.06 -20.62 1.28
N LEU A 280 7.38 -19.47 1.88
CA LEU A 280 6.91 -19.07 3.20
C LEU A 280 5.38 -19.15 3.33
N GLU A 281 4.66 -18.67 2.32
CA GLU A 281 3.19 -18.67 2.29
C GLU A 281 2.60 -20.08 2.39
N GLU A 282 3.21 -21.07 1.76
CA GLU A 282 2.75 -22.47 1.78
C GLU A 282 2.85 -23.12 3.17
N LEU A 283 3.69 -22.57 4.05
CA LEU A 283 3.92 -23.11 5.39
C LEU A 283 3.26 -22.24 6.49
N ALA A 284 3.24 -20.93 6.32
CA ALA A 284 2.85 -19.95 7.34
C ALA A 284 1.67 -19.07 6.95
N GLY A 285 1.18 -19.12 5.71
CA GLY A 285 0.00 -18.38 5.28
C GLY A 285 -1.28 -18.92 5.92
N GLY A 286 -2.33 -18.07 5.97
CA GLY A 286 -3.59 -18.43 6.65
C GLY A 286 -4.22 -19.70 6.07
N ARG A 287 -4.14 -19.89 4.76
CA ARG A 287 -4.58 -21.12 4.12
C ARG A 287 -3.79 -22.36 4.57
N ALA A 288 -2.48 -22.23 4.75
CA ALA A 288 -1.65 -23.32 5.23
C ALA A 288 -2.01 -23.68 6.68
N LEU A 289 -2.24 -22.66 7.52
CA LEU A 289 -2.71 -22.85 8.90
C LEU A 289 -4.05 -23.55 8.96
N GLY A 290 -5.03 -23.11 8.17
CA GLY A 290 -6.36 -23.77 8.10
C GLY A 290 -6.24 -25.23 7.68
N ARG A 291 -5.50 -25.53 6.61
CA ARG A 291 -5.26 -26.91 6.13
C ARG A 291 -4.56 -27.78 7.18
N ARG A 292 -3.55 -27.28 7.86
CA ARG A 292 -2.85 -28.00 8.93
C ARG A 292 -3.77 -28.23 10.14
N GLY A 293 -4.56 -27.22 10.51
CA GLY A 293 -5.57 -27.32 11.57
C GLY A 293 -6.63 -28.37 11.24
N GLU A 294 -7.13 -28.39 10.01
CA GLU A 294 -8.11 -29.39 9.55
C GLU A 294 -7.52 -30.82 9.57
N ALA A 295 -6.27 -30.99 9.16
CA ALA A 295 -5.59 -32.27 9.24
C ALA A 295 -5.47 -32.75 10.70
N ALA A 296 -5.10 -31.88 11.61
CA ALA A 296 -5.03 -32.19 13.05
C ALA A 296 -6.40 -32.55 13.66
N ALA A 297 -7.45 -31.83 13.26
CA ALA A 297 -8.82 -32.13 13.66
C ALA A 297 -9.27 -33.52 13.20
N ARG A 298 -9.04 -33.87 11.92
CA ARG A 298 -9.38 -35.17 11.33
C ARG A 298 -8.61 -36.34 11.97
N GLN A 299 -7.39 -36.09 12.46
CA GLN A 299 -6.55 -37.05 13.20
C GLN A 299 -6.94 -37.16 14.69
N GLY A 300 -7.86 -36.35 15.19
CA GLY A 300 -8.24 -36.29 16.60
C GLY A 300 -7.16 -35.69 17.50
N ALA A 301 -6.17 -35.00 16.95
CA ALA A 301 -5.08 -34.40 17.70
C ALA A 301 -5.50 -33.13 18.48
N SER A 302 -6.54 -32.44 18.01
CA SER A 302 -7.14 -31.27 18.67
C SER A 302 -8.63 -31.47 18.84
N ARG A 303 -9.11 -31.45 20.09
CA ARG A 303 -10.54 -31.52 20.40
C ARG A 303 -11.27 -30.25 19.93
N ILE A 304 -10.69 -29.09 20.17
CA ILE A 304 -11.30 -27.79 19.83
C ILE A 304 -11.47 -27.65 18.31
N LEU A 305 -10.41 -27.92 17.56
CA LEU A 305 -10.49 -27.88 16.08
C LEU A 305 -11.42 -28.98 15.54
N GLY A 306 -11.52 -30.14 16.21
CA GLY A 306 -12.46 -31.20 15.86
C GLY A 306 -13.91 -30.76 16.02
N GLU A 307 -14.25 -30.05 17.08
CA GLU A 307 -15.58 -29.46 17.31
C GLU A 307 -15.92 -28.40 16.25
N VAL A 308 -14.96 -27.52 15.90
CA VAL A 308 -15.11 -26.52 14.84
C VAL A 308 -15.34 -27.20 13.50
N LEU A 309 -14.54 -28.21 13.15
CA LEU A 309 -14.69 -28.95 11.88
C LEU A 309 -16.06 -29.62 11.78
N ALA A 310 -16.56 -30.20 12.87
CA ALA A 310 -17.89 -30.84 12.90
C ALA A 310 -19.01 -29.80 12.73
N ALA A 311 -18.87 -28.60 13.26
CA ALA A 311 -19.89 -27.56 13.19
C ALA A 311 -19.86 -26.79 11.86
N LYS A 312 -18.67 -26.46 11.33
CA LYS A 312 -18.46 -25.54 10.20
C LYS A 312 -18.14 -26.27 8.88
N GLY A 313 -17.67 -27.53 8.95
CA GLY A 313 -17.26 -28.34 7.79
C GLY A 313 -15.87 -28.01 7.23
N SER A 314 -15.22 -26.96 7.72
CA SER A 314 -13.86 -26.53 7.34
C SER A 314 -13.20 -25.79 8.49
N ILE A 315 -11.87 -25.64 8.42
CA ILE A 315 -11.10 -24.84 9.37
C ILE A 315 -10.31 -23.79 8.60
N ASP A 316 -10.39 -22.54 9.05
CA ASP A 316 -9.57 -21.44 8.56
C ASP A 316 -8.52 -21.01 9.61
N ALA A 317 -7.72 -19.98 9.26
CA ALA A 317 -6.69 -19.48 10.17
C ALA A 317 -7.25 -18.82 11.42
N GLU A 318 -8.45 -18.25 11.36
CA GLU A 318 -9.10 -17.61 12.51
C GLU A 318 -9.55 -18.66 13.50
N ASP A 319 -10.03 -19.81 13.04
CA ASP A 319 -10.37 -20.95 13.87
C ASP A 319 -9.13 -21.49 14.62
N VAL A 320 -7.99 -21.61 13.91
CA VAL A 320 -6.70 -22.01 14.52
C VAL A 320 -6.24 -20.97 15.57
N ALA A 321 -6.35 -19.69 15.22
CA ALA A 321 -6.04 -18.61 16.14
C ALA A 321 -6.90 -18.65 17.40
N HIS A 322 -8.21 -18.82 17.22
CA HIS A 322 -9.16 -18.94 18.33
C HIS A 322 -8.87 -20.15 19.24
N ALA A 323 -8.61 -21.32 18.62
CA ALA A 323 -8.23 -22.53 19.38
C ALA A 323 -6.91 -22.31 20.17
N SER A 324 -5.94 -21.61 19.60
CA SER A 324 -4.70 -21.28 20.31
C SER A 324 -4.93 -20.39 21.53
N HIS A 325 -5.85 -19.43 21.44
CA HIS A 325 -6.26 -18.59 22.59
C HIS A 325 -6.97 -19.39 23.67
N GLN A 326 -7.63 -20.47 23.33
CA GLN A 326 -8.24 -21.41 24.29
C GLN A 326 -7.23 -22.41 24.88
N GLY A 327 -5.95 -22.29 24.52
CA GLY A 327 -4.87 -23.12 25.04
C GLY A 327 -4.75 -24.49 24.36
N ASP A 328 -5.34 -24.68 23.17
CA ASP A 328 -5.16 -25.91 22.40
C ASP A 328 -3.68 -26.09 21.99
N PRO A 329 -3.01 -27.18 22.41
CA PRO A 329 -1.58 -27.33 22.22
C PRO A 329 -1.18 -27.43 20.74
N VAL A 330 -2.03 -28.05 19.90
CA VAL A 330 -1.76 -28.18 18.47
C VAL A 330 -1.88 -26.81 17.77
N ALA A 331 -2.92 -26.05 18.10
CA ALA A 331 -3.11 -24.73 17.55
C ALA A 331 -1.98 -23.77 17.98
N LEU A 332 -1.53 -23.86 19.24
CA LEU A 332 -0.38 -23.10 19.76
C LEU A 332 0.91 -23.43 18.97
N GLU A 333 1.16 -24.73 18.69
CA GLU A 333 2.29 -25.16 17.89
C GLU A 333 2.22 -24.59 16.47
N LEU A 334 1.06 -24.69 15.81
CA LEU A 334 0.86 -24.17 14.47
C LEU A 334 1.14 -22.65 14.36
N ILE A 335 0.66 -21.87 15.35
CA ILE A 335 0.88 -20.42 15.40
C ILE A 335 2.36 -20.09 15.70
N THR A 336 3.02 -20.85 16.57
CA THR A 336 4.43 -20.68 16.92
C THR A 336 5.33 -20.99 15.73
N ASP A 337 5.08 -22.08 15.02
CA ASP A 337 5.79 -22.45 13.79
C ASP A 337 5.69 -21.33 12.75
N ALA A 338 4.46 -20.88 12.47
CA ALA A 338 4.22 -19.81 11.52
C ALA A 338 4.95 -18.53 11.93
N GLY A 339 4.87 -18.13 13.20
CA GLY A 339 5.57 -16.98 13.75
C GLY A 339 7.09 -17.07 13.60
N SER A 340 7.65 -18.28 13.81
CA SER A 340 9.10 -18.53 13.66
C SER A 340 9.56 -18.42 12.22
N LEU A 341 8.79 -18.96 11.26
CA LEU A 341 9.10 -18.85 9.83
C LEU A 341 9.01 -17.40 9.34
N VAL A 342 7.94 -16.71 9.68
CA VAL A 342 7.75 -15.28 9.35
C VAL A 342 8.88 -14.45 9.98
N GLY A 343 9.16 -14.63 11.27
CA GLY A 343 10.23 -13.91 11.97
C GLY A 343 11.61 -14.13 11.34
N GLY A 344 11.87 -15.35 10.82
CA GLY A 344 13.11 -15.68 10.10
C GLY A 344 13.27 -14.89 8.80
N VAL A 345 12.20 -14.78 8.00
CA VAL A 345 12.22 -13.99 6.76
C VAL A 345 12.33 -12.51 7.09
N LEU A 346 11.59 -12.02 8.09
CA LEU A 346 11.67 -10.62 8.51
C LEU A 346 13.06 -10.24 9.03
N ALA A 347 13.77 -11.14 9.71
CA ALA A 347 15.16 -10.90 10.11
C ALA A 347 16.08 -10.65 8.91
N SER A 348 15.87 -11.38 7.81
CA SER A 348 16.60 -11.14 6.56
C SER A 348 16.28 -9.77 5.98
N LEU A 349 15.01 -9.37 5.97
CA LEU A 349 14.59 -8.05 5.51
C LEU A 349 15.16 -6.93 6.41
N VAL A 350 15.15 -7.09 7.73
CA VAL A 350 15.73 -6.13 8.67
C VAL A 350 17.23 -5.92 8.39
N ASN A 351 17.96 -7.00 8.19
CA ASN A 351 19.38 -6.92 7.87
C ASN A 351 19.67 -6.33 6.47
N PHE A 352 18.70 -6.40 5.54
CA PHE A 352 18.86 -5.93 4.16
C PHE A 352 18.37 -4.50 3.96
N VAL A 353 17.17 -4.16 4.51
CA VAL A 353 16.48 -2.88 4.28
C VAL A 353 16.64 -1.92 5.45
N ASN A 354 16.84 -2.45 6.68
CA ASN A 354 16.96 -1.72 7.95
C ASN A 354 15.79 -0.74 8.22
N PRO A 355 14.52 -1.24 8.28
CA PRO A 355 13.37 -0.39 8.53
C PRO A 355 13.34 0.12 9.98
N SER A 356 12.70 1.27 10.21
CA SER A 356 12.43 1.77 11.57
C SER A 356 11.17 1.13 12.19
N LEU A 357 10.27 0.65 11.33
CA LEU A 357 9.01 0.04 11.77
C LEU A 357 8.64 -1.14 10.86
N ILE A 358 8.23 -2.25 11.48
CA ILE A 358 7.50 -3.34 10.83
C ILE A 358 6.08 -3.36 11.38
N VAL A 359 5.09 -3.31 10.49
CA VAL A 359 3.67 -3.43 10.84
C VAL A 359 3.16 -4.78 10.41
N ILE A 360 2.54 -5.52 11.33
CA ILE A 360 1.93 -6.82 11.05
C ILE A 360 0.42 -6.66 10.99
N GLY A 361 -0.17 -6.96 9.83
CA GLY A 361 -1.62 -6.89 9.59
C GLY A 361 -2.18 -8.16 8.97
N GLY A 362 -3.47 -8.15 8.62
CA GLY A 362 -4.19 -9.28 8.04
C GLY A 362 -4.88 -10.18 9.07
N GLY A 363 -5.74 -11.11 8.59
CA GLY A 363 -6.58 -11.95 9.44
C GLY A 363 -5.79 -12.81 10.42
N VAL A 364 -4.67 -13.41 10.00
CA VAL A 364 -3.79 -14.23 10.86
C VAL A 364 -3.12 -13.40 11.96
N ALA A 365 -2.86 -12.10 11.72
CA ALA A 365 -2.30 -11.22 12.75
C ALA A 365 -3.23 -11.07 13.97
N ARG A 366 -4.52 -11.33 13.79
CA ARG A 366 -5.52 -11.40 14.89
C ARG A 366 -5.39 -12.65 15.77
N ALA A 367 -4.51 -13.60 15.40
CA ALA A 367 -4.18 -14.78 16.24
C ALA A 367 -3.61 -14.43 17.63
N GLY A 368 -3.42 -13.16 17.91
CA GLY A 368 -3.09 -12.69 19.25
C GLY A 368 -1.62 -12.37 19.47
N ASP A 369 -1.30 -12.09 20.75
CA ASP A 369 0.04 -11.64 21.15
C ASP A 369 1.10 -12.73 21.00
N GLY A 370 0.71 -14.02 21.05
CA GLY A 370 1.62 -15.14 20.88
C GLY A 370 2.33 -15.18 19.53
N LEU A 371 1.59 -14.95 18.43
CA LEU A 371 2.17 -14.86 17.10
C LEU A 371 3.19 -13.71 17.02
N LEU A 372 2.79 -12.52 17.44
CA LEU A 372 3.65 -11.34 17.40
C LEU A 372 4.88 -11.49 18.32
N ALA A 373 4.72 -12.10 19.49
CA ALA A 373 5.84 -12.42 20.40
C ALA A 373 6.85 -13.37 19.74
N THR A 374 6.37 -14.44 19.08
CA THR A 374 7.23 -15.39 18.38
C THR A 374 7.95 -14.74 17.20
N ILE A 375 7.24 -13.91 16.41
CA ILE A 375 7.85 -13.14 15.31
C ILE A 375 8.98 -12.26 15.87
N ARG A 376 8.72 -11.46 16.90
CA ARG A 376 9.70 -10.59 17.55
C ARG A 376 10.91 -11.38 18.06
N GLN A 377 10.66 -12.44 18.82
CA GLN A 377 11.72 -13.29 19.38
C GLN A 377 12.65 -13.80 18.29
N THR A 378 12.07 -14.36 17.21
CA THR A 378 12.87 -14.95 16.13
C THR A 378 13.61 -13.86 15.34
N LEU A 379 12.95 -12.75 15.05
CA LEU A 379 13.53 -11.61 14.35
C LEU A 379 14.73 -11.05 15.11
N TYR A 380 14.58 -10.73 16.40
CA TYR A 380 15.67 -10.18 17.21
C TYR A 380 16.81 -11.17 17.40
N ALA A 381 16.52 -12.47 17.53
CA ALA A 381 17.55 -13.50 17.68
C ALA A 381 18.40 -13.69 16.41
N ARG A 382 17.87 -13.35 15.22
CA ARG A 382 18.53 -13.56 13.92
C ARG A 382 19.04 -12.29 13.25
N SER A 383 18.78 -11.12 13.83
CA SER A 383 19.21 -9.84 13.28
C SER A 383 20.42 -9.28 14.03
N LEU A 384 21.17 -8.41 13.36
CA LEU A 384 22.30 -7.72 13.99
C LEU A 384 21.78 -6.68 15.02
N PRO A 385 22.46 -6.52 16.19
CA PRO A 385 22.02 -5.61 17.24
C PRO A 385 21.82 -4.16 16.78
N LEU A 386 22.66 -3.68 15.86
CA LEU A 386 22.54 -2.32 15.34
C LEU A 386 21.27 -2.16 14.49
N ALA A 387 20.89 -3.19 13.71
CA ALA A 387 19.74 -3.15 12.85
C ALA A 387 18.41 -3.22 13.64
N THR A 388 18.45 -3.71 14.86
CA THR A 388 17.26 -3.89 15.73
C THR A 388 17.18 -2.91 16.89
N ARG A 389 18.20 -2.08 17.11
CA ARG A 389 18.30 -1.20 18.28
C ARG A 389 17.07 -0.31 18.45
N ASP A 390 16.63 0.31 17.39
CA ASP A 390 15.50 1.26 17.40
C ASP A 390 14.30 0.73 16.57
N LEU A 391 14.35 -0.54 16.13
CA LEU A 391 13.30 -1.16 15.35
C LEU A 391 12.05 -1.40 16.20
N LEU A 392 10.92 -0.93 15.71
CA LEU A 392 9.61 -1.26 16.24
C LEU A 392 8.95 -2.37 15.41
N VAL A 393 8.28 -3.32 16.08
CA VAL A 393 7.43 -4.32 15.43
C VAL A 393 6.07 -4.24 16.09
N GLN A 394 5.04 -3.81 15.36
CA GLN A 394 3.71 -3.52 15.90
C GLN A 394 2.62 -4.16 15.06
N ARG A 395 1.41 -4.28 15.62
CA ARG A 395 0.22 -4.59 14.82
C ARG A 395 -0.30 -3.35 14.12
N SER A 396 -0.96 -3.60 12.97
CA SER A 396 -1.82 -2.62 12.33
C SER A 396 -2.88 -2.09 13.31
N ALA A 397 -3.13 -0.80 13.26
CA ALA A 397 -4.18 -0.14 14.04
C ALA A 397 -5.40 0.27 13.18
N LEU A 398 -5.36 0.00 11.86
CA LEU A 398 -6.38 0.44 10.89
C LEU A 398 -7.30 -0.72 10.49
N ASP A 399 -7.88 -1.41 11.46
CA ASP A 399 -8.78 -2.55 11.22
C ASP A 399 -9.85 -2.24 10.16
N GLY A 400 -9.80 -2.94 9.00
CA GLY A 400 -10.77 -2.81 7.90
C GLY A 400 -10.69 -1.53 7.07
N THR A 401 -10.06 -0.46 7.56
CA THR A 401 -10.02 0.84 6.86
C THR A 401 -8.68 1.14 6.16
N GLY A 402 -7.60 0.47 6.58
CA GLY A 402 -6.24 0.74 6.10
C GLY A 402 -6.09 0.66 4.58
N GLY A 403 -6.74 -0.33 3.96
CA GLY A 403 -6.68 -0.54 2.52
C GLY A 403 -7.32 0.61 1.74
N VAL A 404 -8.55 1.00 2.07
CA VAL A 404 -9.24 2.10 1.37
C VAL A 404 -8.61 3.46 1.62
N ILE A 405 -8.06 3.71 2.83
CA ILE A 405 -7.27 4.92 3.11
C ILE A 405 -6.02 4.94 2.24
N GLY A 406 -5.32 3.80 2.14
CA GLY A 406 -4.13 3.69 1.31
C GLY A 406 -4.41 3.84 -0.18
N VAL A 407 -5.50 3.23 -0.67
CA VAL A 407 -5.98 3.41 -2.04
C VAL A 407 -6.29 4.87 -2.33
N ALA A 408 -7.07 5.54 -1.48
CA ALA A 408 -7.40 6.96 -1.65
C ALA A 408 -6.15 7.85 -1.59
N SER A 409 -5.22 7.54 -0.67
CA SER A 409 -3.93 8.24 -0.57
C SER A 409 -3.09 8.07 -1.84
N MET A 410 -3.02 6.86 -2.39
CA MET A 410 -2.34 6.58 -3.65
C MET A 410 -2.94 7.41 -4.79
N VAL A 411 -4.28 7.43 -4.93
CA VAL A 411 -4.96 8.23 -5.96
C VAL A 411 -4.65 9.72 -5.78
N ALA A 412 -4.70 10.23 -4.56
CA ALA A 412 -4.39 11.64 -4.28
C ALA A 412 -2.92 11.97 -4.61
N ASP A 413 -1.98 11.09 -4.27
CA ASP A 413 -0.56 11.29 -4.57
C ASP A 413 -0.31 11.31 -6.09
N GLU A 414 -0.94 10.43 -6.84
CA GLU A 414 -0.85 10.39 -8.31
C GLU A 414 -1.53 11.61 -8.97
N LEU A 415 -2.70 12.04 -8.47
CA LEU A 415 -3.39 13.24 -8.95
C LEU A 415 -2.55 14.50 -8.78
N PHE A 416 -1.85 14.63 -7.67
CA PHE A 416 -1.05 15.79 -7.32
C PHE A 416 0.44 15.63 -7.66
N ALA A 417 0.85 14.50 -8.24
CA ALA A 417 2.20 14.32 -8.77
C ALA A 417 2.53 15.37 -9.86
N PRO A 418 3.79 15.82 -9.98
CA PRO A 418 4.16 16.93 -10.87
C PRO A 418 3.67 16.79 -12.31
N HIS A 419 3.81 15.58 -12.87
CA HIS A 419 3.43 15.30 -14.24
C HIS A 419 1.91 15.33 -14.45
N THR A 420 1.16 14.81 -13.48
CA THR A 420 -0.30 14.70 -13.53
C THR A 420 -0.94 16.05 -13.24
N LEU A 421 -0.50 16.72 -12.17
CA LEU A 421 -1.01 18.03 -11.77
C LEU A 421 -0.92 19.05 -12.93
N ASN A 422 0.22 19.10 -13.62
CA ASN A 422 0.40 20.00 -14.75
C ASN A 422 -0.58 19.71 -15.91
N ALA A 423 -0.88 18.44 -16.14
CA ALA A 423 -1.75 18.04 -17.24
C ALA A 423 -3.22 18.48 -17.04
N TRP A 424 -3.68 18.62 -15.80
CA TRP A 424 -5.08 18.94 -15.53
C TRP A 424 -5.32 20.29 -14.84
N LEU A 425 -4.29 20.92 -14.26
CA LEU A 425 -4.45 22.16 -13.48
C LEU A 425 -5.09 23.29 -14.31
N ASP A 426 -4.63 23.48 -15.53
CA ASP A 426 -5.17 24.50 -16.45
C ASP A 426 -6.62 24.16 -16.89
N ALA A 427 -6.98 22.89 -16.92
CA ALA A 427 -8.33 22.43 -17.22
C ALA A 427 -9.29 22.54 -16.01
N GLY A 428 -8.76 22.77 -14.82
CA GLY A 428 -9.51 22.91 -13.57
C GLY A 428 -10.11 21.62 -13.04
N HIS A 429 -9.92 20.47 -13.72
CA HIS A 429 -10.47 19.18 -13.31
C HIS A 429 -9.67 18.00 -13.86
N PRO A 430 -9.34 16.98 -13.05
CA PRO A 430 -8.53 15.84 -13.49
C PRO A 430 -9.20 14.89 -14.49
N GLY A 431 -10.49 15.01 -14.76
CA GLY A 431 -11.20 14.20 -15.76
C GLY A 431 -10.60 14.25 -17.17
N VAL A 432 -9.76 15.25 -17.47
CA VAL A 432 -9.01 15.30 -18.76
C VAL A 432 -8.00 14.15 -18.86
N LEU A 433 -7.48 13.64 -17.76
CA LEU A 433 -6.49 12.54 -17.71
C LEU A 433 -7.07 11.25 -18.30
N SER A 434 -8.33 10.95 -18.00
CA SER A 434 -9.01 9.76 -18.55
C SER A 434 -9.15 9.79 -20.07
N ARG A 435 -9.00 10.96 -20.70
CA ARG A 435 -9.02 11.13 -22.15
C ARG A 435 -7.63 10.96 -22.76
N LEU A 436 -6.57 11.37 -22.04
CA LEU A 436 -5.18 11.24 -22.48
C LEU A 436 -4.77 9.76 -22.53
N ASP A 437 -5.09 8.97 -21.50
CA ASP A 437 -4.84 7.53 -21.47
C ASP A 437 -5.48 6.77 -22.65
N ARG A 438 -6.64 7.24 -23.14
CA ARG A 438 -7.31 6.64 -24.32
C ARG A 438 -6.61 6.94 -25.65
N VAL A 439 -5.82 8.00 -25.73
CA VAL A 439 -5.07 8.36 -26.94
C VAL A 439 -3.80 7.52 -27.01
N GLU A 440 -3.08 7.35 -25.91
CA GLU A 440 -1.86 6.56 -25.85
C GLU A 440 -2.11 5.05 -26.02
N SER A 441 -3.27 4.54 -25.55
CA SER A 441 -3.64 3.14 -25.76
C SER A 441 -4.07 2.78 -27.19
N ARG A 442 -4.22 3.77 -28.09
CA ARG A 442 -4.58 3.59 -29.50
C ARG A 442 -3.43 3.84 -30.48
N ALA A 443 -2.28 4.27 -29.98
CA ALA A 443 -1.05 4.48 -30.75
C ALA A 443 -0.08 3.31 -30.56
#